data_cf7c2a662dfdc3da9101d520250e6b1d
#
_entry.id   cf7c2a662dfdc3da9101d520250e6b1d
#
_cell.length_a   1.000
_cell.length_b   1.000
_cell.length_c   1.000
_cell.angle_alpha   90.00
_cell.angle_beta   90.00
_cell.angle_gamma   90.00
#
_symmetry.space_group_name_H-M   'P 1'
#
loop_
_entity.id
_entity.type
_entity.pdbx_description
1 polymer ?
#
loop_
_entity_poly.entity_id
_entity_poly.type
_entity_poly.pdbx_seq_one_letter_code
_entity_poly.pdbx_strand_id
1 'polypeptide(L)'
;MNPQVTDYINNAPEDQKAIMEALRQLIHQHLPSVQESFKWSRPVFSTGKDLAYFKTAKSSLTFGFMQAEKIKSNLHLLEGTGKDMRHIKIRNVSAIDHELIANWLKEMIA
;
A
#
# COMPACT_ATOMS: atom_id res chain seq x y z
N MET A 1 -13.77 -3.86 -7.70
CA MET A 1 -13.06 -3.00 -6.76
C MET A 1 -14.02 -2.41 -5.73
N ASN A 2 -13.54 -2.13 -4.55
CA ASN A 2 -14.39 -1.70 -3.43
C ASN A 2 -14.80 -0.22 -3.59
N PRO A 3 -16.11 0.10 -3.55
CA PRO A 3 -16.57 1.49 -3.71
C PRO A 3 -16.07 2.45 -2.63
N GLN A 4 -15.94 1.99 -1.38
CA GLN A 4 -15.44 2.83 -0.31
C GLN A 4 -13.96 3.19 -0.52
N VAL A 5 -13.18 2.26 -1.07
CA VAL A 5 -11.79 2.51 -1.45
C VAL A 5 -11.74 3.55 -2.57
N THR A 6 -12.60 3.39 -3.58
CA THR A 6 -12.71 4.35 -4.68
C THR A 6 -13.04 5.75 -4.17
N ASP A 7 -14.00 5.86 -3.25
CA ASP A 7 -14.39 7.15 -2.68
C ASP A 7 -13.25 7.77 -1.88
N TYR A 8 -12.55 6.98 -1.09
CA TYR A 8 -11.41 7.46 -0.32
C TYR A 8 -10.34 8.08 -1.25
N ILE A 9 -10.03 7.37 -2.33
CA ILE A 9 -9.05 7.84 -3.31
C ILE A 9 -9.53 9.12 -4.00
N ASN A 10 -10.79 9.15 -4.42
CA ASN A 10 -11.34 10.30 -5.14
C ASN A 10 -11.42 11.56 -4.28
N ASN A 11 -11.56 11.41 -2.98
CA ASN A 11 -11.67 12.55 -2.05
C ASN A 11 -10.31 13.00 -1.48
N ALA A 12 -9.23 12.35 -1.86
CA ALA A 12 -7.89 12.70 -1.40
C ALA A 12 -7.32 13.91 -2.16
N PRO A 13 -6.30 14.58 -1.62
CA PRO A 13 -5.55 15.58 -2.38
C PRO A 13 -5.03 15.01 -3.70
N GLU A 14 -4.96 15.84 -4.73
CA GLU A 14 -4.65 15.39 -6.09
C GLU A 14 -3.37 14.57 -6.21
N ASP A 15 -2.30 15.00 -5.55
CA ASP A 15 -1.03 14.27 -5.58
C ASP A 15 -1.16 12.89 -4.93
N GLN A 16 -1.85 12.79 -3.82
CA GLN A 16 -2.06 11.52 -3.12
C GLN A 16 -3.05 10.62 -3.85
N LYS A 17 -4.05 11.22 -4.49
CA LYS A 17 -4.99 10.49 -5.35
C LYS A 17 -4.24 9.77 -6.47
N ALA A 18 -3.36 10.49 -7.18
CA ALA A 18 -2.56 9.90 -8.25
C ALA A 18 -1.68 8.75 -7.77
N ILE A 19 -1.06 8.92 -6.60
CA ILE A 19 -0.22 7.88 -5.99
C ILE A 19 -1.07 6.64 -5.69
N MET A 20 -2.22 6.82 -5.05
CA MET A 20 -3.09 5.70 -4.68
C MET A 20 -3.64 4.98 -5.90
N GLU A 21 -4.01 5.71 -6.96
CA GLU A 21 -4.49 5.09 -8.19
C GLU A 21 -3.40 4.20 -8.81
N ALA A 22 -2.17 4.69 -8.85
CA ALA A 22 -1.05 3.93 -9.39
C ALA A 22 -0.74 2.69 -8.54
N LEU A 23 -0.73 2.84 -7.22
CA LEU A 23 -0.48 1.72 -6.30
C LEU A 23 -1.60 0.67 -6.36
N ARG A 24 -2.85 1.12 -6.47
CA ARG A 24 -4.00 0.21 -6.58
C ARG A 24 -3.87 -0.68 -7.81
N GLN A 25 -3.51 -0.09 -8.95
CA GLN A 25 -3.27 -0.86 -10.17
C GLN A 25 -2.11 -1.83 -10.01
N LEU A 26 -1.01 -1.39 -9.41
CA LEU A 26 0.17 -2.21 -9.18
C LEU A 26 -0.17 -3.43 -8.30
N ILE A 27 -0.91 -3.20 -7.22
CA ILE A 27 -1.33 -4.27 -6.31
C ILE A 27 -2.17 -5.31 -7.05
N HIS A 28 -3.19 -4.88 -7.80
CA HIS A 28 -4.05 -5.81 -8.53
C HIS A 28 -3.29 -6.54 -9.64
N GLN A 29 -2.31 -5.89 -10.25
CA GLN A 29 -1.49 -6.51 -11.29
C GLN A 29 -0.64 -7.65 -10.74
N HIS A 30 -0.03 -7.45 -9.58
CA HIS A 30 0.89 -8.44 -9.01
C HIS A 30 0.21 -9.43 -8.07
N LEU A 31 -0.96 -9.10 -7.55
CA LEU A 31 -1.75 -9.96 -6.68
C LEU A 31 -3.16 -10.10 -7.25
N PRO A 32 -3.35 -10.93 -8.30
CA PRO A 32 -4.66 -11.01 -9.00
C PRO A 32 -5.83 -11.43 -8.10
N SER A 33 -5.55 -12.15 -7.01
CA SER A 33 -6.59 -12.59 -6.07
C SER A 33 -6.79 -11.62 -4.90
N VAL A 34 -6.15 -10.46 -4.93
CA VAL A 34 -6.27 -9.48 -3.84
C VAL A 34 -7.70 -8.99 -3.69
N GLN A 35 -8.12 -8.84 -2.45
CA GLN A 35 -9.42 -8.27 -2.11
C GLN A 35 -9.24 -6.94 -1.42
N GLU A 36 -10.12 -6.00 -1.75
CA GLU A 36 -10.13 -4.70 -1.13
C GLU A 36 -11.21 -4.63 -0.05
N SER A 37 -10.89 -3.96 1.04
CA SER A 37 -11.86 -3.66 2.09
C SER A 37 -11.59 -2.26 2.63
N PHE A 38 -12.51 -1.78 3.46
CA PHE A 38 -12.37 -0.47 4.09
C PHE A 38 -12.46 -0.69 5.59
N LYS A 39 -11.33 -0.63 6.28
CA LYS A 39 -11.21 -0.87 7.71
C LYS A 39 -10.43 0.25 8.36
N TRP A 40 -10.78 0.58 9.58
CA TRP A 40 -10.07 1.63 10.33
C TRP A 40 -10.02 2.94 9.54
N SER A 41 -11.12 3.23 8.82
CA SER A 41 -11.28 4.42 7.99
C SER A 41 -10.25 4.55 6.87
N ARG A 42 -9.77 3.45 6.33
CA ARG A 42 -8.77 3.44 5.25
C ARG A 42 -8.90 2.22 4.34
N PRO A 43 -8.37 2.33 3.10
CA PRO A 43 -8.29 1.17 2.20
C PRO A 43 -7.33 0.11 2.74
N VAL A 44 -7.76 -1.15 2.68
CA VAL A 44 -6.97 -2.31 3.09
C VAL A 44 -7.01 -3.37 1.98
N PHE A 45 -5.86 -3.98 1.70
CA PHE A 45 -5.68 -4.99 0.66
C PHE A 45 -5.29 -6.32 1.31
N SER A 46 -5.97 -7.40 0.91
CA SER A 46 -5.82 -8.71 1.58
C SER A 46 -5.77 -9.85 0.57
N THR A 47 -5.03 -10.90 0.93
CA THR A 47 -5.08 -12.21 0.25
C THR A 47 -5.25 -13.28 1.33
N GLY A 48 -6.43 -13.29 1.96
CA GLY A 48 -6.67 -14.08 3.17
C GLY A 48 -6.29 -13.32 4.43
N LYS A 49 -5.05 -12.81 4.51
CA LYS A 49 -4.59 -11.92 5.58
C LYS A 49 -4.49 -10.51 5.06
N ASP A 50 -4.66 -9.53 5.95
CA ASP A 50 -4.43 -8.14 5.61
C ASP A 50 -2.94 -7.94 5.29
N LEU A 51 -2.65 -7.37 4.11
CA LEU A 51 -1.29 -7.20 3.62
C LEU A 51 -0.83 -5.76 3.64
N ALA A 52 -1.70 -4.85 3.19
CA ALA A 52 -1.31 -3.46 2.96
C ALA A 52 -2.47 -2.50 3.17
N TYR A 53 -2.14 -1.26 3.42
CA TYR A 53 -3.15 -0.20 3.55
C TYR A 53 -2.63 1.11 2.96
N PHE A 54 -3.56 2.01 2.64
CA PHE A 54 -3.27 3.39 2.29
C PHE A 54 -3.75 4.31 3.40
N LYS A 55 -3.00 5.36 3.67
CA LYS A 55 -3.45 6.42 4.57
C LYS A 55 -2.95 7.77 4.07
N THR A 56 -3.88 8.69 3.82
CA THR A 56 -3.50 10.05 3.45
C THR A 56 -2.88 10.76 4.64
N ALA A 57 -1.91 11.62 4.37
CA ALA A 57 -1.23 12.42 5.37
C ALA A 57 -1.06 13.85 4.83
N LYS A 58 -0.41 14.71 5.59
CA LYS A 58 -0.32 16.13 5.24
C LYS A 58 0.40 16.37 3.91
N SER A 59 1.55 15.73 3.71
CA SER A 59 2.39 15.99 2.54
C SER A 59 2.84 14.74 1.80
N SER A 60 2.29 13.59 2.15
CA SER A 60 2.65 12.32 1.54
C SER A 60 1.56 11.29 1.73
N LEU A 61 1.55 10.27 0.89
CA LEU A 61 0.74 9.08 1.12
C LEU A 61 1.55 8.09 1.95
N THR A 62 0.95 7.58 3.01
CA THR A 62 1.51 6.45 3.76
C THR A 62 1.02 5.15 3.12
N PHE A 63 1.95 4.33 2.66
CA PHE A 63 1.69 3.00 2.13
C PHE A 63 2.24 2.00 3.16
N GLY A 64 1.33 1.32 3.85
CA GLY A 64 1.69 0.45 4.96
C GLY A 64 1.63 -1.01 4.62
N PHE A 65 2.46 -1.80 5.32
CA PHE A 65 2.58 -3.25 5.15
C PHE A 65 2.28 -3.92 6.48
N MET A 66 1.40 -4.92 6.46
CA MET A 66 0.92 -5.60 7.68
C MET A 66 1.54 -6.98 7.88
N GLN A 67 2.34 -7.44 6.92
CA GLN A 67 3.08 -8.70 7.00
C GLN A 67 4.57 -8.42 6.78
N ALA A 68 5.07 -7.32 7.33
CA ALA A 68 6.41 -6.83 7.05
C ALA A 68 7.51 -7.76 7.55
N GLU A 69 7.23 -8.64 8.52
CA GLU A 69 8.22 -9.62 8.97
C GLU A 69 8.59 -10.62 7.88
N LYS A 70 7.76 -10.73 6.84
CA LYS A 70 8.06 -11.59 5.69
C LYS A 70 8.90 -10.90 4.62
N ILE A 71 9.03 -9.59 4.69
CA ILE A 71 9.83 -8.83 3.73
C ILE A 71 11.31 -9.07 4.02
N LYS A 72 12.08 -9.39 2.97
CA LYS A 72 13.51 -9.71 3.10
C LYS A 72 14.42 -8.72 2.37
N SER A 73 13.91 -8.03 1.36
CA SER A 73 14.73 -7.14 0.54
C SER A 73 14.56 -5.68 0.97
N ASN A 74 15.66 -4.95 0.94
CA ASN A 74 15.68 -3.49 1.14
C ASN A 74 14.98 -3.03 2.42
N LEU A 75 15.18 -3.75 3.50
CA LEU A 75 14.55 -3.48 4.80
C LEU A 75 14.85 -2.08 5.32
N HIS A 76 16.00 -1.52 4.96
CA HIS A 76 16.41 -0.18 5.39
C HIS A 76 15.49 0.93 4.87
N LEU A 77 14.69 0.65 3.85
CA LEU A 77 13.75 1.62 3.29
C LEU A 77 12.41 1.65 4.04
N LEU A 78 12.14 0.65 4.86
CA LEU A 78 10.90 0.57 5.63
C LEU A 78 11.01 1.42 6.88
N GLU A 79 9.94 2.18 7.16
CA GLU A 79 9.83 3.02 8.35
C GLU A 79 8.94 2.36 9.39
N GLY A 80 9.08 2.77 10.63
CA GLY A 80 8.31 2.23 11.75
C GLY A 80 9.13 1.31 12.63
N THR A 81 8.60 0.95 13.78
CA THR A 81 9.28 0.13 14.77
C THR A 81 8.56 -1.19 15.06
N GLY A 82 7.37 -1.39 14.48
CA GLY A 82 6.62 -2.62 14.67
C GLY A 82 7.27 -3.80 13.98
N LYS A 83 7.02 -4.99 14.51
CA LYS A 83 7.53 -6.22 13.93
C LYS A 83 6.84 -6.53 12.60
N ASP A 84 5.50 -6.44 12.60
CA ASP A 84 4.66 -6.79 11.44
C ASP A 84 4.25 -5.56 10.64
N MET A 85 4.19 -4.41 11.27
CA MET A 85 3.67 -3.16 10.71
C MET A 85 4.82 -2.23 10.37
N ARG A 86 5.03 -2.01 9.09
CA ARG A 86 6.00 -1.04 8.57
C ARG A 86 5.35 -0.26 7.45
N HIS A 87 5.97 0.83 7.06
CA HIS A 87 5.40 1.66 5.98
C HIS A 87 6.50 2.40 5.23
N ILE A 88 6.11 2.94 4.08
CA ILE A 88 6.89 3.94 3.36
C ILE A 88 6.01 5.16 3.12
N LYS A 89 6.64 6.30 2.90
CA LYS A 89 5.94 7.55 2.55
C LYS A 89 6.28 7.91 1.11
N ILE A 90 5.25 8.18 0.33
CA ILE A 90 5.39 8.53 -1.09
C ILE A 90 4.84 9.93 -1.30
N ARG A 91 5.67 10.83 -1.80
CA ARG A 91 5.33 12.26 -1.93
C ARG A 91 4.77 12.61 -3.29
N ASN A 92 5.14 11.86 -4.33
CA ASN A 92 4.63 12.08 -5.68
C ASN A 92 4.67 10.77 -6.46
N VAL A 93 3.93 10.72 -7.56
CA VAL A 93 3.77 9.48 -8.34
C VAL A 93 5.08 9.02 -8.97
N SER A 94 5.99 9.94 -9.28
CA SER A 94 7.28 9.58 -9.87
C SER A 94 8.24 8.93 -8.87
N ALA A 95 7.95 9.02 -7.58
CA ALA A 95 8.76 8.37 -6.54
C ALA A 95 8.39 6.92 -6.30
N ILE A 96 7.37 6.39 -6.98
CA ILE A 96 6.97 4.99 -6.85
C ILE A 96 8.02 4.10 -7.51
N ASP A 97 8.66 3.24 -6.72
CA ASP A 97 9.55 2.21 -7.24
C ASP A 97 8.73 0.94 -7.48
N HIS A 98 8.26 0.77 -8.70
CA HIS A 98 7.34 -0.32 -9.07
C HIS A 98 7.94 -1.69 -8.81
N GLU A 99 9.20 -1.89 -9.17
CA GLU A 99 9.87 -3.17 -9.02
C GLU A 99 10.05 -3.53 -7.55
N LEU A 100 10.49 -2.59 -6.76
CA LEU A 100 10.70 -2.78 -5.33
C LEU A 100 9.39 -3.15 -4.63
N ILE A 101 8.33 -2.39 -4.90
CA ILE A 101 7.02 -2.64 -4.29
C ILE A 101 6.47 -3.99 -4.73
N ALA A 102 6.60 -4.34 -6.00
CA ALA A 102 6.16 -5.65 -6.50
C ALA A 102 6.89 -6.79 -5.77
N ASN A 103 8.18 -6.64 -5.53
CA ASN A 103 8.95 -7.64 -4.79
C ASN A 103 8.47 -7.77 -3.35
N TRP A 104 8.23 -6.65 -2.67
CA TRP A 104 7.72 -6.66 -1.31
C TRP A 104 6.35 -7.35 -1.22
N LEU A 105 5.44 -7.04 -2.16
CA LEU A 105 4.12 -7.68 -2.19
C LEU A 105 4.24 -9.19 -2.33
N LYS A 106 5.13 -9.66 -3.20
CA LYS A 106 5.35 -11.09 -3.40
C LYS A 106 5.98 -11.75 -2.18
N GLU A 107 6.92 -11.08 -1.53
CA GLU A 107 7.56 -11.59 -0.33
C GLU A 107 6.54 -11.78 0.81
N MET A 108 5.61 -10.85 0.94
CA MET A 108 4.60 -10.93 2.01
C MET A 108 3.65 -12.12 1.85
N ILE A 109 3.42 -12.61 0.65
CA ILE A 109 2.51 -13.73 0.40
C ILE A 109 3.23 -15.05 0.16
N ALA A 110 4.54 -15.04 0.14
CA ALA A 110 5.35 -16.24 -0.12
C ALA A 110 5.29 -17.24 1.03
#